data_6f9e6a88df2f625a51a33467584d26d7
#
_entry.id   6f9e6a88df2f625a51a33467584d26d7
#
_cell.length_a   1.000
_cell.length_b   1.000
_cell.length_c   1.000
_cell.angle_alpha   90.00
_cell.angle_beta   90.00
_cell.angle_gamma   90.00
#
_symmetry.space_group_name_H-M   'P 1'
#
loop_
_entity.id
_entity.type
_entity.pdbx_description
1 polymer ?
#
loop_
_entity_poly.entity_id
_entity_poly.type
_entity_poly.pdbx_seq_one_letter_code
_entity_poly.pdbx_strand_id
1 'polypeptide(L)'
;MAEHQVSIGNHTYALPSLFLVMATQNPIEQEGTYPLPEAQLDRFLMHVKIGFPDAQIERKILQQARGIALRGEEKPPQRLSQETIFAAREEILNLYMADAMEEYLIQLVIATRTPAKFDANLAKWIRFGASPRGSIAIDRCARAHAWLAGRDFVSPEDIQAVIFDTLRHRIVLSFEAEAAGIDPDHVLQHLLDVVAVA
;
A
#
# COMPACT_ATOMS: atom_id res chain seq x y z
N MET A 1 -12.97 13.20 -1.55
CA MET A 1 -11.76 12.96 -2.36
C MET A 1 -11.92 11.76 -3.31
N ALA A 2 -12.43 10.62 -2.87
CA ALA A 2 -12.73 9.49 -3.79
C ALA A 2 -13.76 9.84 -4.90
N GLU A 3 -14.50 10.91 -4.75
CA GLU A 3 -15.52 11.41 -5.70
C GLU A 3 -14.99 12.56 -6.57
N HIS A 4 -13.66 12.70 -6.71
CA HIS A 4 -12.99 13.78 -7.46
C HIS A 4 -13.44 15.19 -7.09
N GLN A 5 -13.87 15.39 -5.83
CA GLN A 5 -14.29 16.68 -5.31
C GLN A 5 -13.92 16.83 -3.82
N VAL A 6 -13.79 18.07 -3.38
CA VAL A 6 -13.58 18.45 -1.99
C VAL A 6 -14.56 19.54 -1.61
N SER A 7 -15.21 19.40 -0.46
CA SER A 7 -16.11 20.42 0.08
C SER A 7 -15.44 21.14 1.26
N ILE A 8 -15.41 22.45 1.21
CA ILE A 8 -14.87 23.31 2.27
C ILE A 8 -15.97 24.30 2.65
N GLY A 9 -16.50 24.17 3.86
CA GLY A 9 -17.71 24.90 4.26
C GLY A 9 -18.89 24.53 3.36
N ASN A 10 -19.51 25.52 2.72
CA ASN A 10 -20.66 25.34 1.85
C ASN A 10 -20.30 25.27 0.35
N HIS A 11 -19.01 25.22 0.01
CA HIS A 11 -18.56 25.18 -1.37
C HIS A 11 -17.92 23.83 -1.70
N THR A 12 -18.28 23.30 -2.87
CA THR A 12 -17.69 22.07 -3.42
C THR A 12 -16.83 22.41 -4.63
N TYR A 13 -15.58 21.96 -4.60
CA TYR A 13 -14.58 22.17 -5.64
C TYR A 13 -14.29 20.86 -6.35
N ALA A 14 -14.30 20.85 -7.69
CA ALA A 14 -13.83 19.73 -8.46
C ALA A 14 -12.31 19.59 -8.35
N LEU A 15 -11.81 18.37 -8.18
CA LEU A 15 -10.39 18.08 -8.17
C LEU A 15 -9.88 17.82 -9.60
N PRO A 16 -8.62 18.15 -9.92
CA PRO A 16 -8.01 17.78 -11.20
C PRO A 16 -8.07 16.26 -11.44
N SER A 17 -8.09 15.85 -12.71
CA SER A 17 -8.11 14.42 -13.07
C SER A 17 -6.89 13.65 -12.53
N LEU A 18 -5.72 14.30 -12.51
CA LEU A 18 -4.52 13.80 -11.84
C LEU A 18 -4.43 14.43 -10.45
N PHE A 19 -4.89 13.70 -9.44
CA PHE A 19 -4.87 14.11 -8.05
C PHE A 19 -4.38 12.96 -7.18
N LEU A 20 -3.42 13.24 -6.32
CA LEU A 20 -2.86 12.30 -5.35
C LEU A 20 -2.97 12.87 -3.93
N VAL A 21 -3.42 12.08 -2.99
CA VAL A 21 -3.36 12.40 -1.56
C VAL A 21 -2.25 11.58 -0.92
N MET A 22 -1.31 12.28 -0.32
CA MET A 22 -0.25 11.68 0.49
C MET A 22 -0.36 12.25 1.90
N ALA A 23 -0.39 11.36 2.89
CA ALA A 23 -0.34 11.70 4.30
C ALA A 23 0.87 11.03 4.93
N THR A 24 1.55 11.72 5.83
CA THR A 24 2.68 11.19 6.60
C THR A 24 2.29 11.06 8.05
N GLN A 25 2.73 9.98 8.70
CA GLN A 25 2.61 9.77 10.14
C GLN A 25 4.03 9.59 10.70
N ASN A 26 4.37 10.39 11.71
CA ASN A 26 5.60 10.19 12.45
C ASN A 26 5.27 9.48 13.78
N PRO A 27 5.71 8.24 14.00
CA PRO A 27 5.41 7.52 15.24
C PRO A 27 6.05 8.14 16.50
N ILE A 28 7.05 9.02 16.33
CA ILE A 28 7.74 9.68 17.43
C ILE A 28 6.97 10.92 17.89
N GLU A 29 6.25 11.59 16.99
CA GLU A 29 5.51 12.84 17.27
C GLU A 29 4.04 12.55 17.60
N GLN A 30 3.78 11.66 18.56
CA GLN A 30 2.40 11.33 18.96
C GLN A 30 1.76 12.35 19.92
N GLU A 31 2.51 13.29 20.47
CA GLU A 31 1.96 14.31 21.35
C GLU A 31 1.12 15.33 20.55
N GLY A 32 -0.19 15.36 20.83
CA GLY A 32 -1.13 16.31 20.23
C GLY A 32 -1.75 15.88 18.89
N THR A 33 -1.47 14.68 18.38
CA THR A 33 -2.11 14.16 17.17
C THR A 33 -3.05 13.00 17.49
N TYR A 34 -4.20 12.96 16.82
CA TYR A 34 -5.10 11.82 16.89
C TYR A 34 -4.81 10.87 15.71
N PRO A 35 -4.72 9.56 15.96
CA PRO A 35 -4.59 8.60 14.86
C PRO A 35 -5.83 8.70 13.96
N LEU A 36 -5.61 8.55 12.65
CA LEU A 36 -6.72 8.49 11.70
C LEU A 36 -7.60 7.28 12.03
N PRO A 37 -8.93 7.42 12.04
CA PRO A 37 -9.83 6.28 12.19
C PRO A 37 -9.59 5.22 11.11
N GLU A 38 -9.75 3.95 11.44
CA GLU A 38 -9.55 2.81 10.54
C GLU A 38 -10.31 2.95 9.21
N ALA A 39 -11.56 3.44 9.27
CA ALA A 39 -12.39 3.70 8.09
C ALA A 39 -11.79 4.77 7.15
N GLN A 40 -10.97 5.67 7.65
CA GLN A 40 -10.24 6.65 6.84
C GLN A 40 -8.95 6.06 6.28
N LEU A 41 -8.23 5.26 7.08
CA LEU A 41 -7.03 4.54 6.63
C LEU A 41 -7.35 3.58 5.48
N ASP A 42 -8.45 2.83 5.55
CA ASP A 42 -8.90 1.92 4.49
C ASP A 42 -9.12 2.60 3.12
N ARG A 43 -9.29 3.94 3.09
CA ARG A 43 -9.46 4.72 1.86
C ARG A 43 -8.13 5.05 1.15
N PHE A 44 -6.98 4.93 1.81
CA PHE A 44 -5.68 5.07 1.18
C PHE A 44 -5.34 3.80 0.40
N LEU A 45 -4.73 3.96 -0.77
CA LEU A 45 -4.35 2.83 -1.62
C LEU A 45 -3.29 1.97 -0.96
N MET A 46 -2.26 2.61 -0.43
CA MET A 46 -1.08 1.98 0.18
C MET A 46 -0.71 2.67 1.49
N HIS A 47 -0.08 1.92 2.38
CA HIS A 47 0.59 2.39 3.59
C HIS A 47 2.05 1.93 3.54
N VAL A 48 2.93 2.80 3.07
CA VAL A 48 4.36 2.52 2.94
C VAL A 48 5.06 2.75 4.28
N LYS A 49 5.77 1.74 4.77
CA LYS A 49 6.55 1.81 6.01
C LYS A 49 7.99 2.19 5.66
N ILE A 50 8.43 3.34 6.11
CA ILE A 50 9.79 3.82 5.89
C ILE A 50 10.57 3.64 7.19
N GLY A 51 11.59 2.78 7.16
CA GLY A 51 12.51 2.58 8.29
C GLY A 51 13.69 3.54 8.26
N PHE A 52 14.52 3.48 9.30
CA PHE A 52 15.80 4.19 9.28
C PHE A 52 16.73 3.64 8.20
N PRO A 53 17.45 4.50 7.48
CA PRO A 53 18.41 4.08 6.47
C PRO A 53 19.61 3.34 7.11
N ASP A 54 20.20 2.44 6.35
CA ASP A 54 21.49 1.84 6.73
C ASP A 54 22.64 2.86 6.60
N ALA A 55 23.81 2.48 7.13
CA ALA A 55 24.99 3.37 7.12
C ALA A 55 25.45 3.80 5.71
N GLN A 56 25.18 2.98 4.68
CA GLN A 56 25.55 3.33 3.30
C GLN A 56 24.57 4.35 2.70
N ILE A 57 23.29 4.17 2.95
CA ILE A 57 22.24 5.10 2.52
C ILE A 57 22.41 6.43 3.27
N GLU A 58 22.68 6.38 4.57
CA GLU A 58 22.91 7.59 5.38
C GLU A 58 24.10 8.41 4.87
N ARG A 59 25.19 7.74 4.47
CA ARG A 59 26.33 8.39 3.81
C ARG A 59 25.93 9.09 2.51
N LYS A 60 25.09 8.45 1.68
CA LYS A 60 24.57 9.06 0.44
C LYS A 60 23.71 10.28 0.73
N ILE A 61 22.85 10.22 1.76
CA ILE A 61 22.03 11.35 2.21
C ILE A 61 22.93 12.53 2.60
N LEU A 62 23.98 12.30 3.42
CA LEU A 62 24.93 13.33 3.80
C LEU A 62 25.65 13.95 2.58
N GLN A 63 26.07 13.12 1.63
CA GLN A 63 26.74 13.61 0.39
C GLN A 63 25.78 14.45 -0.44
N GLN A 64 24.52 14.02 -0.59
CA GLN A 64 23.48 14.74 -1.32
C GLN A 64 23.16 16.08 -0.63
N ALA A 65 22.97 16.09 0.69
CA ALA A 65 22.71 17.31 1.44
C ALA A 65 23.83 18.33 1.30
N ARG A 66 25.11 17.90 1.37
CA ARG A 66 26.26 18.75 1.09
C ARG A 66 26.30 19.26 -0.34
N GLY A 67 25.95 18.41 -1.31
CA GLY A 67 25.85 18.80 -2.73
C GLY A 67 24.81 19.89 -2.95
N ILE A 68 23.62 19.74 -2.37
CA ILE A 68 22.56 20.75 -2.43
C ILE A 68 22.98 22.06 -1.77
N ALA A 69 23.60 22.00 -0.59
CA ALA A 69 24.08 23.18 0.11
C ALA A 69 25.14 23.97 -0.68
N LEU A 70 25.99 23.29 -1.47
CA LEU A 70 27.04 23.91 -2.27
C LEU A 70 26.56 24.39 -3.65
N ARG A 71 25.63 23.70 -4.29
CA ARG A 71 25.26 23.92 -5.70
C ARG A 71 23.80 24.30 -5.90
N GLY A 72 22.96 24.24 -4.86
CA GLY A 72 21.50 24.34 -4.95
C GLY A 72 20.84 23.02 -5.39
N GLU A 73 19.51 23.01 -5.37
CA GLU A 73 18.74 21.85 -5.82
C GLU A 73 18.91 21.65 -7.35
N GLU A 74 19.30 20.45 -7.74
CA GLU A 74 19.28 20.06 -9.14
C GLU A 74 17.83 19.87 -9.59
N LYS A 75 17.43 20.52 -10.68
CA LYS A 75 16.12 20.31 -11.26
C LYS A 75 16.04 18.87 -11.78
N PRO A 76 14.90 18.17 -11.58
CA PRO A 76 14.72 16.84 -12.14
C PRO A 76 14.94 16.88 -13.66
N PRO A 77 15.71 15.93 -14.21
CA PRO A 77 16.14 15.97 -15.61
C PRO A 77 14.99 15.89 -16.61
N GLN A 78 13.85 15.30 -16.20
CA GLN A 78 12.71 15.11 -17.07
C GLN A 78 11.39 15.18 -16.30
N ARG A 79 10.39 15.90 -16.85
CA ARG A 79 9.02 15.90 -16.34
C ARG A 79 8.16 15.02 -17.22
N LEU A 80 7.35 14.16 -16.63
CA LEU A 80 6.33 13.40 -17.35
C LEU A 80 5.11 14.30 -17.58
N SER A 81 4.49 14.18 -18.75
CA SER A 81 3.21 14.83 -19.03
C SER A 81 2.06 14.08 -18.35
N GLN A 82 0.93 14.75 -18.16
CA GLN A 82 -0.26 14.08 -17.62
C GLN A 82 -0.79 13.01 -18.57
N GLU A 83 -0.70 13.26 -19.88
CA GLU A 83 -1.09 12.32 -20.93
C GLU A 83 -0.28 11.03 -20.86
N THR A 84 1.03 11.12 -20.62
CA THR A 84 1.89 9.94 -20.41
C THR A 84 1.46 9.13 -19.20
N ILE A 85 1.09 9.79 -18.09
CA ILE A 85 0.62 9.10 -16.88
C ILE A 85 -0.73 8.43 -17.11
N PHE A 86 -1.65 9.06 -17.85
CA PHE A 86 -2.95 8.46 -18.17
C PHE A 86 -2.81 7.29 -19.14
N ALA A 87 -1.94 7.37 -20.15
CA ALA A 87 -1.64 6.25 -21.04
C ALA A 87 -1.07 5.07 -20.25
N ALA A 88 -0.09 5.29 -19.37
CA ALA A 88 0.45 4.25 -18.51
C ALA A 88 -0.63 3.61 -17.60
N ARG A 89 -1.56 4.41 -17.05
CA ARG A 89 -2.69 3.87 -16.26
C ARG A 89 -3.60 2.97 -17.08
N GLU A 90 -3.86 3.31 -18.31
CA GLU A 90 -4.67 2.50 -19.23
C GLU A 90 -3.96 1.17 -19.54
N GLU A 91 -2.67 1.21 -19.86
CA GLU A 91 -1.86 0.00 -20.08
C GLU A 91 -1.84 -0.90 -18.83
N ILE A 92 -1.63 -0.34 -17.64
CA ILE A 92 -1.62 -1.07 -16.36
C ILE A 92 -2.97 -1.75 -16.11
N LEU A 93 -4.09 -1.07 -16.35
CA LEU A 93 -5.42 -1.65 -16.12
C LEU A 93 -5.75 -2.77 -17.10
N ASN A 94 -5.20 -2.73 -18.32
CA ASN A 94 -5.38 -3.75 -19.34
C ASN A 94 -4.34 -4.90 -19.28
N LEU A 95 -3.36 -4.81 -18.36
CA LEU A 95 -2.36 -5.85 -18.20
C LEU A 95 -3.01 -7.19 -17.82
N TYR A 96 -2.58 -8.28 -18.42
CA TYR A 96 -3.20 -9.59 -18.22
C TYR A 96 -3.00 -10.11 -16.79
N MET A 97 -4.08 -10.62 -16.20
CA MET A 97 -4.06 -11.40 -14.97
C MET A 97 -4.85 -12.68 -15.19
N ALA A 98 -4.23 -13.83 -14.97
CA ALA A 98 -4.91 -15.12 -15.09
C ALA A 98 -5.94 -15.30 -13.98
N ASP A 99 -7.02 -16.03 -14.24
CA ASP A 99 -8.09 -16.32 -13.27
C ASP A 99 -7.53 -16.92 -11.97
N ALA A 100 -6.51 -17.77 -12.08
CA ALA A 100 -5.83 -18.33 -10.92
C ALA A 100 -5.15 -17.26 -10.04
N MET A 101 -4.60 -16.20 -10.64
CA MET A 101 -3.99 -15.09 -9.89
C MET A 101 -5.06 -14.19 -9.25
N GLU A 102 -6.18 -13.98 -9.95
CA GLU A 102 -7.33 -13.28 -9.38
C GLU A 102 -7.90 -14.06 -8.18
N GLU A 103 -8.07 -15.37 -8.31
CA GLU A 103 -8.51 -16.22 -7.21
C GLU A 103 -7.51 -16.19 -6.04
N TYR A 104 -6.20 -16.26 -6.30
CA TYR A 104 -5.19 -16.18 -5.26
C TYR A 104 -5.27 -14.89 -4.45
N LEU A 105 -5.34 -13.73 -5.11
CA LEU A 105 -5.48 -12.45 -4.40
C LEU A 105 -6.80 -12.37 -3.62
N ILE A 106 -7.89 -12.93 -4.14
CA ILE A 106 -9.18 -12.99 -3.45
C ILE A 106 -9.07 -13.87 -2.20
N GLN A 107 -8.45 -15.04 -2.29
CA GLN A 107 -8.26 -15.95 -1.16
C GLN A 107 -7.41 -15.31 -0.05
N LEU A 108 -6.37 -14.56 -0.40
CA LEU A 108 -5.58 -13.79 0.58
C LEU A 108 -6.47 -12.81 1.36
N VAL A 109 -7.35 -12.08 0.69
CA VAL A 109 -8.26 -11.13 1.37
C VAL A 109 -9.34 -11.87 2.18
N ILE A 110 -9.91 -12.95 1.65
CA ILE A 110 -10.91 -13.77 2.37
C ILE A 110 -10.28 -14.38 3.63
N ALA A 111 -9.04 -14.83 3.58
CA ALA A 111 -8.35 -15.40 4.73
C ALA A 111 -8.21 -14.37 5.87
N THR A 112 -8.10 -13.08 5.57
CA THR A 112 -8.15 -12.05 6.62
C THR A 112 -9.53 -11.91 7.26
N ARG A 113 -10.63 -12.22 6.55
CA ARG A 113 -12.03 -12.08 7.03
C ARG A 113 -12.55 -13.33 7.73
N THR A 114 -12.10 -14.49 7.30
CA THR A 114 -12.50 -15.78 7.84
C THR A 114 -11.29 -16.62 8.24
N PRO A 115 -10.38 -16.08 9.09
CA PRO A 115 -9.07 -16.69 9.33
C PRO A 115 -9.17 -18.10 9.92
N ALA A 116 -10.20 -18.41 10.69
CA ALA A 116 -10.42 -19.74 11.29
C ALA A 116 -10.59 -20.86 10.25
N LYS A 117 -10.90 -20.54 8.98
CA LYS A 117 -10.98 -21.53 7.92
C LYS A 117 -9.62 -21.89 7.32
N PHE A 118 -8.62 -21.07 7.56
CA PHE A 118 -7.28 -21.19 6.99
C PHE A 118 -6.25 -21.63 8.03
N ASP A 119 -6.20 -20.95 9.18
CA ASP A 119 -5.22 -21.23 10.21
C ASP A 119 -5.68 -20.78 11.60
N ALA A 120 -5.29 -21.54 12.63
CA ALA A 120 -5.66 -21.26 14.01
C ALA A 120 -4.94 -20.04 14.61
N ASN A 121 -3.73 -19.73 14.16
CA ASN A 121 -2.99 -18.56 14.62
C ASN A 121 -3.56 -17.29 14.00
N LEU A 122 -3.85 -17.31 12.69
CA LEU A 122 -4.55 -16.20 12.03
C LEU A 122 -5.88 -15.88 12.73
N ALA A 123 -6.63 -16.92 13.15
CA ALA A 123 -7.88 -16.74 13.87
C ALA A 123 -7.73 -16.08 15.25
N LYS A 124 -6.59 -16.27 15.90
CA LYS A 124 -6.27 -15.61 17.19
C LYS A 124 -5.78 -14.19 16.98
N TRP A 125 -5.06 -13.92 15.89
CA TRP A 125 -4.39 -12.65 15.69
C TRP A 125 -5.26 -11.59 15.01
N ILE A 126 -6.17 -12.00 14.11
CA ILE A 126 -6.98 -11.06 13.34
C ILE A 126 -8.35 -10.88 14.01
N ARG A 127 -8.63 -9.64 14.43
CA ARG A 127 -9.96 -9.24 14.93
C ARG A 127 -10.88 -8.80 13.79
N PHE A 128 -10.37 -8.00 12.85
CA PHE A 128 -11.11 -7.56 11.66
C PHE A 128 -10.20 -7.65 10.44
N GLY A 129 -10.72 -8.26 9.38
CA GLY A 129 -10.02 -8.39 8.11
C GLY A 129 -10.31 -7.24 7.15
N ALA A 130 -9.60 -7.25 6.02
CA ALA A 130 -9.65 -6.20 5.02
C ALA A 130 -11.00 -6.11 4.30
N SER A 131 -11.43 -4.89 3.98
CA SER A 131 -12.61 -4.60 3.17
C SER A 131 -12.38 -4.97 1.69
N PRO A 132 -13.42 -4.93 0.80
CA PRO A 132 -13.22 -5.11 -0.64
C PRO A 132 -12.24 -4.12 -1.28
N ARG A 133 -11.96 -2.98 -0.62
CA ARG A 133 -10.90 -2.07 -1.05
C ARG A 133 -9.52 -2.71 -1.01
N GLY A 134 -9.30 -3.68 -0.12
CA GLY A 134 -8.07 -4.48 -0.07
C GLY A 134 -7.84 -5.24 -1.37
N SER A 135 -8.85 -5.96 -1.88
CA SER A 135 -8.75 -6.70 -3.16
C SER A 135 -8.46 -5.75 -4.32
N ILE A 136 -9.18 -4.62 -4.40
CA ILE A 136 -8.99 -3.60 -5.44
C ILE A 136 -7.57 -2.99 -5.34
N ALA A 137 -7.06 -2.78 -4.13
CA ALA A 137 -5.73 -2.22 -3.94
C ALA A 137 -4.64 -3.20 -4.40
N ILE A 138 -4.76 -4.48 -4.02
CA ILE A 138 -3.81 -5.51 -4.46
C ILE A 138 -3.82 -5.64 -5.99
N ASP A 139 -4.98 -5.77 -6.62
CA ASP A 139 -5.11 -5.89 -8.08
C ASP A 139 -4.39 -4.75 -8.80
N ARG A 140 -4.70 -3.51 -8.42
CA ARG A 140 -4.10 -2.31 -9.04
C ARG A 140 -2.59 -2.22 -8.83
N CYS A 141 -2.13 -2.50 -7.60
CA CYS A 141 -0.72 -2.39 -7.26
C CYS A 141 0.09 -3.54 -7.87
N ALA A 142 -0.44 -4.77 -7.94
CA ALA A 142 0.23 -5.91 -8.56
C ALA A 142 0.38 -5.72 -10.08
N ARG A 143 -0.66 -5.23 -10.77
CA ARG A 143 -0.57 -4.86 -12.20
C ARG A 143 0.47 -3.76 -12.43
N ALA A 144 0.47 -2.72 -11.60
CA ALA A 144 1.46 -1.65 -11.68
C ALA A 144 2.88 -2.16 -11.42
N HIS A 145 3.06 -3.08 -10.46
CA HIS A 145 4.35 -3.70 -10.16
C HIS A 145 4.88 -4.52 -11.35
N ALA A 146 4.03 -5.37 -11.96
CA ALA A 146 4.38 -6.14 -13.14
C ALA A 146 4.75 -5.23 -14.33
N TRP A 147 3.95 -4.17 -14.58
CA TRP A 147 4.19 -3.20 -15.64
C TRP A 147 5.52 -2.46 -15.46
N LEU A 148 5.82 -1.99 -14.25
CA LEU A 148 7.10 -1.35 -13.91
C LEU A 148 8.30 -2.30 -14.09
N ALA A 149 8.09 -3.60 -13.91
CA ALA A 149 9.10 -4.64 -14.18
C ALA A 149 9.19 -5.02 -15.68
N GLY A 150 8.43 -4.34 -16.57
CA GLY A 150 8.43 -4.58 -18.02
C GLY A 150 7.74 -5.88 -18.44
N ARG A 151 6.83 -6.41 -17.63
CA ARG A 151 6.07 -7.63 -17.93
C ARG A 151 4.66 -7.27 -18.39
N ASP A 152 4.08 -8.14 -19.19
CA ASP A 152 2.72 -8.03 -19.75
C ASP A 152 1.68 -8.90 -19.03
N PHE A 153 2.08 -9.55 -17.93
CA PHE A 153 1.21 -10.34 -17.08
C PHE A 153 1.58 -10.19 -15.60
N VAL A 154 0.60 -10.45 -14.72
CA VAL A 154 0.77 -10.47 -13.26
C VAL A 154 1.16 -11.88 -12.81
N SER A 155 2.22 -11.97 -12.01
CA SER A 155 2.68 -13.20 -11.36
C SER A 155 2.35 -13.22 -9.86
N PRO A 156 2.46 -14.38 -9.18
CA PRO A 156 2.29 -14.45 -7.72
C PRO A 156 3.22 -13.50 -6.96
N GLU A 157 4.45 -13.34 -7.43
CA GLU A 157 5.46 -12.47 -6.83
C GLU A 157 5.03 -11.00 -6.83
N ASP A 158 4.25 -10.56 -7.84
CA ASP A 158 3.72 -9.19 -7.88
C ASP A 158 2.70 -8.95 -6.78
N ILE A 159 1.82 -9.94 -6.55
CA ILE A 159 0.83 -9.90 -5.46
C ILE A 159 1.55 -9.89 -4.11
N GLN A 160 2.52 -10.78 -3.93
CA GLN A 160 3.31 -10.89 -2.69
C GLN A 160 4.14 -9.64 -2.41
N ALA A 161 4.69 -8.98 -3.44
CA ALA A 161 5.47 -7.76 -3.30
C ALA A 161 4.65 -6.58 -2.76
N VAL A 162 3.37 -6.50 -3.12
CA VAL A 162 2.52 -5.35 -2.76
C VAL A 162 1.58 -5.59 -1.58
N ILE A 163 1.48 -6.84 -1.09
CA ILE A 163 0.48 -7.20 -0.08
C ILE A 163 0.68 -6.45 1.24
N PHE A 164 1.93 -6.27 1.68
CA PHE A 164 2.25 -5.58 2.93
C PHE A 164 1.76 -4.12 2.89
N ASP A 165 2.11 -3.40 1.84
CA ASP A 165 1.75 -2.00 1.70
C ASP A 165 0.26 -1.78 1.44
N THR A 166 -0.43 -2.77 0.86
CA THR A 166 -1.86 -2.68 0.56
C THR A 166 -2.75 -3.16 1.70
N LEU A 167 -2.31 -4.11 2.54
CA LEU A 167 -3.17 -4.70 3.57
C LEU A 167 -2.82 -4.34 5.02
N ARG A 168 -1.57 -3.92 5.35
CA ARG A 168 -1.18 -3.72 6.76
C ARG A 168 -2.09 -2.74 7.52
N HIS A 169 -2.62 -1.73 6.86
CA HIS A 169 -3.51 -0.72 7.44
C HIS A 169 -5.00 -1.09 7.36
N ARG A 170 -5.31 -2.29 6.84
CA ARG A 170 -6.67 -2.81 6.66
C ARG A 170 -6.99 -3.99 7.55
N ILE A 171 -6.00 -4.48 8.27
CA ILE A 171 -6.13 -5.58 9.23
C ILE A 171 -6.07 -5.00 10.63
N VAL A 172 -7.06 -5.33 11.46
CA VAL A 172 -7.08 -4.96 12.87
C VAL A 172 -6.71 -6.19 13.68
N LEU A 173 -5.68 -6.07 14.48
CA LEU A 173 -5.21 -7.15 15.32
C LEU A 173 -6.09 -7.35 16.56
N SER A 174 -6.03 -8.53 17.14
CA SER A 174 -6.60 -8.80 18.46
C SER A 174 -5.71 -8.21 19.54
N PHE A 175 -6.29 -7.91 20.71
CA PHE A 175 -5.52 -7.46 21.85
C PHE A 175 -4.45 -8.49 22.29
N GLU A 176 -4.73 -9.79 22.14
CA GLU A 176 -3.77 -10.85 22.44
C GLU A 176 -2.56 -10.82 21.51
N ALA A 177 -2.77 -10.56 20.23
CA ALA A 177 -1.70 -10.43 19.25
C ALA A 177 -0.81 -9.21 19.56
N GLU A 178 -1.41 -8.05 19.83
CA GLU A 178 -0.69 -6.83 20.19
C GLU A 178 0.11 -7.01 21.49
N ALA A 179 -0.48 -7.65 22.52
CA ALA A 179 0.20 -7.96 23.78
C ALA A 179 1.36 -8.94 23.60
N ALA A 180 1.30 -9.83 22.60
CA ALA A 180 2.37 -10.74 22.22
C ALA A 180 3.44 -10.10 21.33
N GLY A 181 3.31 -8.81 20.96
CA GLY A 181 4.24 -8.09 20.08
C GLY A 181 4.14 -8.48 18.61
N ILE A 182 3.02 -9.08 18.19
CA ILE A 182 2.74 -9.43 16.80
C ILE A 182 2.28 -8.16 16.09
N ASP A 183 2.92 -7.83 14.97
CA ASP A 183 2.54 -6.71 14.12
C ASP A 183 1.79 -7.18 12.86
N PRO A 184 1.13 -6.27 12.13
CA PRO A 184 0.42 -6.62 10.90
C PRO A 184 1.31 -7.26 9.84
N ASP A 185 2.59 -6.88 9.75
CA ASP A 185 3.52 -7.43 8.76
C ASP A 185 3.81 -8.92 9.07
N HIS A 186 3.94 -9.29 10.35
CA HIS A 186 4.07 -10.69 10.76
C HIS A 186 2.83 -11.52 10.38
N VAL A 187 1.64 -10.96 10.59
CA VAL A 187 0.37 -11.63 10.22
C VAL A 187 0.28 -11.82 8.71
N LEU A 188 0.67 -10.81 7.92
CA LEU A 188 0.66 -10.89 6.46
C LEU A 188 1.69 -11.90 5.93
N GLN A 189 2.86 -11.98 6.56
CA GLN A 189 3.84 -13.01 6.19
C GLN A 189 3.28 -14.41 6.44
N HIS A 190 2.70 -14.65 7.61
CA HIS A 190 2.07 -15.93 7.93
C HIS A 190 0.88 -16.25 6.99
N LEU A 191 0.13 -15.24 6.60
CA LEU A 191 -0.95 -15.37 5.61
C LEU A 191 -0.43 -15.89 4.26
N LEU A 192 0.70 -15.35 3.78
CA LEU A 192 1.36 -15.79 2.54
C LEU A 192 1.85 -17.24 2.64
N ASP A 193 2.29 -17.66 3.84
CA ASP A 193 2.80 -19.03 4.06
C ASP A 193 1.66 -20.07 4.07
N VAL A 194 0.45 -19.66 4.47
CA VAL A 194 -0.73 -20.55 4.64
C VAL A 194 -1.59 -20.61 3.37
N VAL A 195 -1.74 -19.49 2.65
CA VAL A 195 -2.57 -19.44 1.44
C VAL A 195 -1.74 -19.85 0.23
N ALA A 196 -2.01 -21.05 -0.28
CA ALA A 196 -1.32 -21.56 -1.45
C ALA A 196 -1.63 -20.75 -2.71
N VAL A 197 -0.64 -20.59 -3.57
CA VAL A 197 -0.83 -20.13 -4.95
C VAL A 197 -1.60 -21.22 -5.71
N ALA A 198 -2.73 -20.88 -6.31
CA ALA A 198 -3.59 -21.81 -7.05
C ALA A 198 -2.98 -22.28 -8.36
#